data_e1037026d81d0c4b0eb59f05479b618d
#
_entry.id   e1037026d81d0c4b0eb59f05479b618d
#
_cell.length_a   1.000
_cell.length_b   1.000
_cell.length_c   1.000
_cell.angle_alpha   90.00
_cell.angle_beta   90.00
_cell.angle_gamma   90.00
#
_symmetry.space_group_name_H-M   'P 1'
#
loop_
_entity.id
_entity.type
_entity.pdbx_description
1 polymer ?
#
loop_
_entity_poly.entity_id
_entity_poly.type
_entity_poly.pdbx_seq_one_letter_code
_entity_poly.pdbx_strand_id
1 'polypeptide(L)'
;MTVNQILNAKGKNVYSVGSTTTVYEALKIMGEKNIGAILIIDGSELKGILSERDYARKIVLKDKSSKETFVDEIMESTVFTVKLSDNLENCMELMSSKRIRHLPVLEDEIVVGIISISDVVKAIIELQKDTINHLNSYISQ
;
A
#
# COMPACT_ATOMS: atom_id res chain seq x y z
N MET A 1 -8.58 -14.18 7.82
CA MET A 1 -9.01 -13.21 6.79
C MET A 1 -7.93 -13.13 5.71
N THR A 2 -8.36 -13.21 4.47
CA THR A 2 -7.46 -13.16 3.31
C THR A 2 -7.35 -11.74 2.75
N VAL A 3 -6.28 -11.50 1.99
CA VAL A 3 -6.10 -10.25 1.24
C VAL A 3 -7.30 -9.98 0.33
N ASN A 4 -7.82 -11.03 -0.33
CA ASN A 4 -9.01 -10.90 -1.19
C ASN A 4 -10.22 -10.36 -0.42
N GLN A 5 -10.44 -10.84 0.79
CA GLN A 5 -11.54 -10.35 1.64
C GLN A 5 -11.33 -8.90 2.05
N ILE A 6 -10.09 -8.51 2.36
CA ILE A 6 -9.76 -7.12 2.69
C ILE A 6 -10.03 -6.20 1.49
N LEU A 7 -9.59 -6.59 0.30
CA LEU A 7 -9.81 -5.80 -0.92
C LEU A 7 -11.29 -5.70 -1.28
N ASN A 8 -12.07 -6.76 -1.09
CA ASN A 8 -13.50 -6.72 -1.36
C ASN A 8 -14.22 -5.72 -0.44
N ALA A 9 -13.74 -5.55 0.79
CA ALA A 9 -14.32 -4.60 1.74
C ALA A 9 -13.88 -3.15 1.47
N LYS A 10 -12.59 -2.94 1.14
CA LYS A 10 -12.05 -1.57 0.96
C LYS A 10 -12.18 -1.05 -0.46
N GLY A 11 -12.22 -1.94 -1.45
CA GLY A 11 -12.17 -1.59 -2.87
C GLY A 11 -10.81 -1.88 -3.51
N LYS A 12 -10.81 -1.92 -4.83
CA LYS A 12 -9.64 -2.32 -5.63
C LYS A 12 -9.02 -1.15 -6.40
N ASN A 13 -9.28 0.08 -5.99
CA ASN A 13 -8.68 1.26 -6.64
C ASN A 13 -7.17 1.28 -6.44
N VAL A 14 -6.44 1.42 -7.53
CA VAL A 14 -4.98 1.54 -7.53
C VAL A 14 -4.61 2.79 -8.29
N TYR A 15 -3.84 3.66 -7.65
CA TYR A 15 -3.30 4.86 -8.29
C TYR A 15 -1.83 4.62 -8.61
N SER A 16 -1.45 4.94 -9.83
CA SER A 16 -0.07 4.73 -10.29
C SER A 16 0.34 5.82 -11.27
N VAL A 17 1.65 5.95 -11.43
CA VAL A 17 2.26 6.83 -12.45
C VAL A 17 3.35 6.04 -13.16
N GLY A 18 3.74 6.51 -14.35
CA GLY A 18 4.87 5.93 -15.07
C GLY A 18 6.22 6.40 -14.50
N SER A 19 7.28 5.69 -14.83
CA SER A 19 8.63 5.95 -14.31
C SER A 19 9.22 7.30 -14.71
N THR A 20 8.70 7.92 -15.79
CA THR A 20 9.15 9.23 -16.27
C THR A 20 8.30 10.39 -15.74
N THR A 21 7.43 10.13 -14.79
CA THR A 21 6.65 11.16 -14.10
C THR A 21 7.56 11.88 -13.09
N THR A 22 7.39 13.19 -12.94
CA THR A 22 8.13 13.93 -11.92
C THR A 22 7.60 13.61 -10.53
N VAL A 23 8.47 13.74 -9.55
CA VAL A 23 8.09 13.55 -8.13
C VAL A 23 6.96 14.52 -7.76
N TYR A 24 7.02 15.77 -8.27
CA TYR A 24 5.98 16.78 -8.00
C TYR A 24 4.60 16.31 -8.49
N GLU A 25 4.52 15.79 -9.72
CA GLU A 25 3.25 15.30 -10.27
C GLU A 25 2.71 14.11 -9.47
N ALA A 26 3.58 13.21 -9.04
CA ALA A 26 3.19 12.07 -8.19
C ALA A 26 2.65 12.56 -6.86
N LEU A 27 3.33 13.53 -6.21
CA LEU A 27 2.88 14.11 -4.94
C LEU A 27 1.53 14.81 -5.07
N LYS A 28 1.29 15.47 -6.21
CA LYS A 28 -0.02 16.10 -6.49
C LYS A 28 -1.14 15.08 -6.45
N ILE A 29 -0.95 13.95 -7.13
CA ILE A 29 -1.93 12.85 -7.13
C ILE A 29 -2.12 12.29 -5.72
N MET A 30 -1.03 12.06 -5.01
CA MET A 30 -1.07 11.56 -3.63
C MET A 30 -1.87 12.50 -2.72
N GLY A 31 -1.68 13.81 -2.87
CA GLY A 31 -2.43 14.81 -2.10
C GLY A 31 -3.90 14.84 -2.48
N GLU A 32 -4.23 14.80 -3.76
CA GLU A 32 -5.61 14.80 -4.25
C GLU A 32 -6.38 13.55 -3.81
N LYS A 33 -5.72 12.40 -3.83
CA LYS A 33 -6.34 11.11 -3.49
C LYS A 33 -6.19 10.75 -2.00
N ASN A 34 -5.49 11.58 -1.24
CA ASN A 34 -5.24 11.36 0.18
C ASN A 34 -4.60 10.00 0.46
N ILE A 35 -3.55 9.69 -0.27
CA ILE A 35 -2.78 8.45 -0.13
C ILE A 35 -1.32 8.76 0.21
N GLY A 36 -0.70 7.91 1.02
CA GLY A 36 0.68 8.09 1.48
C GLY A 36 1.74 7.44 0.61
N ALA A 37 1.34 6.73 -0.44
CA ALA A 37 2.23 6.09 -1.39
C ALA A 37 1.53 5.92 -2.73
N ILE A 38 2.32 5.87 -3.81
CA ILE A 38 1.81 5.66 -5.16
C ILE A 38 2.70 4.63 -5.86
N LEU A 39 2.10 3.77 -6.67
CA LEU A 39 2.85 2.78 -7.42
C LEU A 39 3.41 3.36 -8.69
N ILE A 40 4.58 2.88 -9.09
CA ILE A 40 5.20 3.22 -10.35
C ILE A 40 5.04 2.00 -11.27
N ILE A 41 4.22 2.15 -12.30
CA ILE A 41 3.87 1.08 -13.23
C ILE A 41 4.09 1.57 -14.65
N ASP A 42 4.89 0.82 -15.41
CA ASP A 42 5.10 1.06 -16.84
C ASP A 42 4.41 -0.08 -17.59
N GLY A 43 3.40 0.27 -18.39
CA GLY A 43 2.56 -0.74 -19.02
C GLY A 43 1.83 -1.57 -17.96
N SER A 44 2.13 -2.85 -17.87
CA SER A 44 1.60 -3.76 -16.85
C SER A 44 2.64 -4.13 -15.80
N GLU A 45 3.85 -3.57 -15.88
CA GLU A 45 4.98 -3.94 -15.03
C GLU A 45 5.11 -3.00 -13.84
N LEU A 46 5.08 -3.57 -12.64
CA LEU A 46 5.32 -2.83 -11.40
C LEU A 46 6.82 -2.56 -11.28
N LYS A 47 7.21 -1.28 -11.36
CA LYS A 47 8.60 -0.85 -11.29
C LYS A 47 9.06 -0.48 -9.89
N GLY A 48 8.16 0.09 -9.10
CA GLY A 48 8.53 0.57 -7.79
C GLY A 48 7.35 1.16 -7.04
N ILE A 49 7.66 1.71 -5.88
CA ILE A 49 6.71 2.42 -5.03
C ILE A 49 7.36 3.70 -4.51
N LEU A 50 6.61 4.79 -4.51
CA LEU A 50 7.03 6.08 -3.97
C LEU A 50 6.16 6.41 -2.77
N SER A 51 6.78 6.68 -1.62
CA SER A 51 6.09 7.06 -0.40
C SER A 51 6.43 8.49 0.00
N GLU A 52 5.62 9.07 0.90
CA GLU A 52 5.91 10.37 1.51
C GLU A 52 7.26 10.34 2.25
N ARG A 53 7.63 9.19 2.80
CA ARG A 53 8.94 9.00 3.45
C ARG A 53 10.09 9.15 2.44
N ASP A 54 9.93 8.59 1.22
CA ASP A 54 10.92 8.75 0.16
C ASP A 54 11.09 10.22 -0.21
N TYR A 55 9.97 10.93 -0.34
CA TYR A 55 10.01 12.37 -0.62
C TYR A 55 10.79 13.13 0.45
N ALA A 56 10.47 12.90 1.73
CA ALA A 56 11.14 13.58 2.82
C ALA A 56 12.64 13.29 2.85
N ARG A 57 13.01 12.02 2.72
CA ARG A 57 14.40 11.58 2.88
C ARG A 57 15.28 11.80 1.65
N LYS A 58 14.69 11.70 0.45
CA LYS A 58 15.45 11.69 -0.81
C LYS A 58 15.28 12.97 -1.62
N ILE A 59 14.30 13.79 -1.32
CA ILE A 59 14.10 15.09 -1.98
C ILE A 59 14.41 16.22 -0.99
N VAL A 60 13.60 16.36 0.06
CA VAL A 60 13.74 17.48 1.01
C VAL A 60 15.10 17.48 1.70
N LEU A 61 15.49 16.35 2.30
CA LEU A 61 16.76 16.25 3.05
C LEU A 61 17.99 16.19 2.16
N LYS A 62 17.83 15.97 0.86
CA LYS A 62 18.93 15.97 -0.12
C LYS A 62 18.98 17.24 -0.96
N ASP A 63 18.14 18.23 -0.62
CA ASP A 63 18.06 19.52 -1.31
C ASP A 63 17.84 19.37 -2.82
N LYS A 64 16.97 18.43 -3.21
CA LYS A 64 16.59 18.20 -4.60
C LYS A 64 15.25 18.87 -4.91
N SER A 65 15.00 19.11 -6.21
CA SER A 65 13.76 19.68 -6.68
C SER A 65 12.78 18.57 -7.09
N SER A 66 11.60 18.57 -6.51
CA SER A 66 10.54 17.63 -6.88
C SER A 66 10.07 17.82 -8.32
N LYS A 67 10.19 19.03 -8.86
CA LYS A 67 9.80 19.35 -10.23
C LYS A 67 10.83 18.93 -11.28
N GLU A 68 12.06 18.69 -10.85
CA GLU A 68 13.17 18.35 -11.74
C GLU A 68 13.68 16.92 -11.52
N THR A 69 13.02 16.14 -10.65
CA THR A 69 13.41 14.78 -10.35
C THR A 69 12.28 13.84 -10.80
N PHE A 70 12.63 12.77 -11.50
CA PHE A 70 11.68 11.74 -11.89
C PHE A 70 11.49 10.73 -10.76
N VAL A 71 10.30 10.12 -10.70
CA VAL A 71 9.97 9.17 -9.64
C VAL A 71 10.92 7.98 -9.61
N ASP A 72 11.43 7.52 -10.76
CA ASP A 72 12.33 6.38 -10.82
C ASP A 72 13.69 6.66 -10.15
N GLU A 73 14.04 7.92 -9.97
CA GLU A 73 15.30 8.29 -9.29
C GLU A 73 15.25 8.08 -7.78
N ILE A 74 14.06 8.10 -7.19
CA ILE A 74 13.92 8.02 -5.72
C ILE A 74 13.00 6.91 -5.23
N MET A 75 12.25 6.25 -6.11
CA MET A 75 11.36 5.16 -5.72
C MET A 75 12.11 3.98 -5.11
N GLU A 76 11.40 3.20 -4.29
CA GLU A 76 11.90 1.89 -3.89
C GLU A 76 11.62 0.89 -5.00
N SER A 77 12.69 0.31 -5.56
CA SER A 77 12.59 -0.65 -6.67
C SER A 77 12.34 -2.06 -6.18
N THR A 78 12.77 -2.37 -4.96
CA THR A 78 12.48 -3.67 -4.33
C THR A 78 11.14 -3.55 -3.63
N VAL A 79 10.09 -4.06 -4.29
CA VAL A 79 8.72 -3.95 -3.77
C VAL A 79 8.29 -5.32 -3.24
N PHE A 80 7.89 -5.35 -1.97
CA PHE A 80 7.30 -6.53 -1.37
C PHE A 80 5.83 -6.57 -1.72
N THR A 81 5.36 -7.71 -2.22
CA THR A 81 3.98 -7.87 -2.71
C THR A 81 3.32 -9.05 -2.02
N VAL A 82 2.00 -9.09 -2.08
CA VAL A 82 1.20 -10.20 -1.60
C VAL A 82 0.25 -10.67 -2.68
N LYS A 83 -0.32 -11.85 -2.48
CA LYS A 83 -1.32 -12.45 -3.38
C LYS A 83 -2.69 -12.36 -2.74
N LEU A 84 -3.74 -12.49 -3.55
CA LEU A 84 -5.12 -12.52 -3.05
C LEU A 84 -5.34 -13.61 -2.02
N SER A 85 -4.65 -14.74 -2.15
CA SER A 85 -4.77 -15.88 -1.24
C SER A 85 -3.96 -15.74 0.05
N ASP A 86 -3.07 -14.76 0.14
CA ASP A 86 -2.33 -14.50 1.37
C ASP A 86 -3.27 -14.01 2.47
N ASN A 87 -2.87 -14.22 3.72
CA ASN A 87 -3.70 -13.87 4.86
C ASN A 87 -3.24 -12.58 5.54
N LEU A 88 -4.06 -12.09 6.46
CA LEU A 88 -3.80 -10.87 7.22
C LEU A 88 -2.48 -10.95 7.99
N GLU A 89 -2.17 -12.10 8.55
CA GLU A 89 -0.94 -12.34 9.32
C GLU A 89 0.30 -12.16 8.44
N ASN A 90 0.26 -12.63 7.19
CA ASN A 90 1.35 -12.43 6.23
C ASN A 90 1.60 -10.94 5.97
N CYS A 91 0.54 -10.17 5.82
CA CYS A 91 0.64 -8.72 5.62
C CYS A 91 1.27 -8.04 6.84
N MET A 92 0.82 -8.40 8.03
CA MET A 92 1.35 -7.84 9.29
C MET A 92 2.83 -8.16 9.45
N GLU A 93 3.20 -9.40 9.17
CA GLU A 93 4.60 -9.84 9.28
C GLU A 93 5.50 -9.09 8.31
N LEU A 94 5.11 -8.95 7.05
CA LEU A 94 5.87 -8.20 6.05
C LEU A 94 5.99 -6.72 6.43
N MET A 95 4.90 -6.09 6.84
CA MET A 95 4.91 -4.69 7.23
C MET A 95 5.82 -4.45 8.43
N SER A 96 5.78 -5.34 9.42
CA SER A 96 6.58 -5.24 10.62
C SER A 96 8.07 -5.50 10.34
N SER A 97 8.39 -6.62 9.68
CA SER A 97 9.78 -7.02 9.45
C SER A 97 10.50 -6.12 8.44
N LYS A 98 9.79 -5.65 7.42
CA LYS A 98 10.37 -4.79 6.37
C LYS A 98 10.15 -3.30 6.63
N ARG A 99 9.42 -2.94 7.68
CA ARG A 99 9.12 -1.55 8.06
C ARG A 99 8.46 -0.78 6.92
N ILE A 100 7.49 -1.39 6.28
CA ILE A 100 6.73 -0.83 5.16
C ILE A 100 5.27 -0.73 5.55
N ARG A 101 4.54 0.18 4.91
CA ARG A 101 3.14 0.48 5.22
C ARG A 101 2.19 0.20 4.06
N HIS A 102 2.71 -0.28 2.95
CA HIS A 102 1.93 -0.53 1.74
C HIS A 102 2.41 -1.80 1.08
N LEU A 103 1.46 -2.65 0.68
CA LEU A 103 1.73 -3.90 -0.02
C LEU A 103 0.87 -3.95 -1.28
N PRO A 104 1.48 -3.85 -2.46
CA PRO A 104 0.74 -4.13 -3.70
C PRO A 104 0.30 -5.59 -3.72
N VAL A 105 -0.90 -5.81 -4.26
CA VAL A 105 -1.46 -7.15 -4.43
C VAL A 105 -1.36 -7.53 -5.89
N LEU A 106 -0.72 -8.65 -6.17
CA LEU A 106 -0.54 -9.15 -7.53
C LEU A 106 -1.38 -10.39 -7.79
N GLU A 107 -1.92 -10.47 -9.00
CA GLU A 107 -2.55 -11.67 -9.55
C GLU A 107 -2.00 -11.83 -10.97
N ASP A 108 -1.38 -12.98 -11.26
CA ASP A 108 -0.71 -13.25 -12.54
C ASP A 108 0.26 -12.11 -12.94
N GLU A 109 1.06 -11.66 -11.97
CA GLU A 109 2.07 -10.61 -12.12
C GLU A 109 1.49 -9.21 -12.40
N ILE A 110 0.17 -9.05 -12.30
CA ILE A 110 -0.50 -7.76 -12.51
C ILE A 110 -1.02 -7.24 -11.17
N VAL A 111 -0.84 -5.94 -10.92
CA VAL A 111 -1.35 -5.30 -9.72
C VAL A 111 -2.88 -5.23 -9.79
N VAL A 112 -3.54 -5.83 -8.80
CA VAL A 112 -5.00 -5.85 -8.70
C VAL A 112 -5.52 -5.08 -7.49
N GLY A 113 -4.63 -4.60 -6.63
CA GLY A 113 -5.01 -3.82 -5.46
C GLY A 113 -3.78 -3.40 -4.67
N ILE A 114 -4.04 -2.70 -3.58
CA ILE A 114 -3.01 -2.29 -2.63
C ILE A 114 -3.58 -2.38 -1.20
N ILE A 115 -2.77 -2.90 -0.28
CA ILE A 115 -3.12 -2.99 1.13
C ILE A 115 -2.22 -2.02 1.90
N SER A 116 -2.82 -1.11 2.65
CA SER A 116 -2.10 -0.18 3.52
C SER A 116 -2.12 -0.65 4.97
N ILE A 117 -1.26 -0.05 5.81
CA ILE A 117 -1.27 -0.34 7.24
C ILE A 117 -2.64 -0.02 7.87
N SER A 118 -3.33 1.02 7.40
CA SER A 118 -4.65 1.37 7.92
C SER A 118 -5.70 0.31 7.55
N ASP A 119 -5.57 -0.33 6.39
CA ASP A 119 -6.44 -1.45 6.00
C ASP A 119 -6.24 -2.64 6.92
N VAL A 120 -4.99 -2.93 7.27
CA VAL A 120 -4.63 -4.01 8.19
C VAL A 120 -5.20 -3.73 9.58
N VAL A 121 -5.04 -2.52 10.08
CA VAL A 121 -5.58 -2.12 11.39
C VAL A 121 -7.11 -2.25 11.41
N LYS A 122 -7.79 -1.77 10.37
CA LYS A 122 -9.25 -1.91 10.26
C LYS A 122 -9.69 -3.37 10.26
N ALA A 123 -8.96 -4.22 9.53
CA ALA A 123 -9.25 -5.66 9.47
C ALA A 123 -9.09 -6.32 10.84
N ILE A 124 -8.05 -5.97 11.59
CA ILE A 124 -7.82 -6.47 12.95
C ILE A 124 -8.99 -6.05 13.87
N ILE A 125 -9.39 -4.79 13.80
CA ILE A 125 -10.49 -4.27 14.61
C ILE A 125 -11.79 -5.02 14.31
N GLU A 126 -12.09 -5.25 13.04
CA GLU A 126 -13.30 -6.00 12.64
C GLU A 126 -13.27 -7.44 13.16
N LEU A 127 -12.13 -8.12 13.08
CA LEU A 127 -11.97 -9.47 13.63
C LEU A 127 -12.18 -9.49 15.14
N GLN A 128 -11.66 -8.49 15.86
CA GLN A 128 -11.83 -8.38 17.31
C GLN A 128 -13.28 -8.12 17.68
N LYS A 129 -13.98 -7.27 16.93
CA LYS A 129 -15.42 -7.00 17.15
C LYS A 129 -16.25 -8.27 16.95
N ASP A 130 -15.97 -9.02 15.89
CA ASP A 130 -16.67 -10.28 15.61
C ASP A 130 -16.46 -11.29 16.74
N THR A 131 -15.23 -11.38 17.25
CA THR A 131 -14.90 -12.27 18.37
C THR A 131 -15.64 -11.85 19.65
N ILE A 132 -15.65 -10.57 19.98
CA ILE A 132 -16.35 -10.03 21.16
C ILE A 132 -17.85 -10.29 21.05
N ASN A 133 -18.46 -10.02 19.91
CA ASN A 133 -19.87 -10.24 19.67
C ASN A 133 -20.23 -11.71 19.81
N HIS A 134 -19.40 -12.59 19.28
CA HIS A 134 -19.59 -14.04 19.38
C HIS A 134 -19.54 -14.51 20.83
N LEU A 135 -18.56 -14.05 21.62
CA LEU A 135 -18.44 -14.36 23.03
C LEU A 135 -19.64 -13.82 23.83
N ASN A 136 -20.07 -12.59 23.56
CA ASN A 136 -21.24 -12.00 24.22
C ASN A 136 -22.50 -12.80 23.94
N SER A 137 -22.69 -13.23 22.70
CA SER A 137 -23.83 -14.08 22.31
C SER A 137 -23.79 -15.41 23.06
N TYR A 138 -22.63 -16.02 23.21
CA TYR A 138 -22.46 -17.27 23.95
C TYR A 138 -22.79 -17.10 25.44
N ILE A 139 -22.30 -16.00 26.04
CA ILE A 139 -22.55 -15.72 27.48
C ILE A 139 -24.02 -15.42 27.75
N SER A 140 -24.73 -14.79 26.81
CA SER A 140 -26.16 -14.42 26.99
C SER A 140 -27.10 -15.62 26.87
N GLN A 141 -26.62 -16.76 26.48
CA GLN A 141 -27.41 -18.00 26.46
C GLN A 141 -27.40 -18.65 27.84
#